data_567017539b81ad0b29a2cd351acf2b69
#
_entry.id   567017539b81ad0b29a2cd351acf2b69
#
_cell.length_a   1.000
_cell.length_b   1.000
_cell.length_c   1.000
_cell.angle_alpha   90.00
_cell.angle_beta   90.00
_cell.angle_gamma   90.00
#
_symmetry.space_group_name_H-M   'P 1'
#
loop_
_entity.id
_entity.type
_entity.pdbx_description
1 polymer ?
#
loop_
_entity_poly.entity_id
_entity_poly.type
_entity_poly.pdbx_seq_one_letter_code
_entity_poly.pdbx_strand_id
1 'polypeptide(L)'
;FAYHLPLDCHPLHGNNAALGRLMGIEAPEALDPGDPGTPVFRGQLAESLTVQGLADRLSVALDRSPLVIGEGDVTSLAWCTGAGQGYIDLAADAGADVYVTGEVSEQTAHVALERGIAFIGAGHHATERYGVQAVGSLAAEALGLSHEFIDIANPA
;
A
#
# COMPACT_ATOMS: atom_id res chain seq x y z
N PHE A 1 -13.71 10.42 18.76
CA PHE A 1 -12.26 10.15 18.59
C PHE A 1 -12.03 9.51 17.23
N ALA A 2 -10.93 9.87 16.58
CA ALA A 2 -10.49 9.28 15.35
C ALA A 2 -8.99 8.93 15.45
N TYR A 3 -8.62 7.75 14.94
CA TYR A 3 -7.24 7.26 14.95
C TYR A 3 -6.89 6.82 13.53
N HIS A 4 -6.63 7.79 12.64
CA HIS A 4 -6.36 7.56 11.22
C HIS A 4 -4.94 7.02 11.01
N LEU A 5 -3.94 7.91 10.96
CA LEU A 5 -2.54 7.55 10.71
C LEU A 5 -1.96 6.49 11.66
N PRO A 6 -2.30 6.47 12.98
CA PRO A 6 -1.83 5.40 13.85
C PRO A 6 -2.27 4.00 13.39
N LEU A 7 -3.45 3.89 12.77
CA LEU A 7 -3.90 2.62 12.21
C LEU A 7 -3.19 2.31 10.89
N ASP A 8 -3.01 3.29 10.00
CA ASP A 8 -2.29 3.07 8.75
C ASP A 8 -0.86 2.58 8.98
N CYS A 9 -0.19 3.15 9.99
CA CYS A 9 1.20 2.84 10.34
C CYS A 9 1.36 1.64 11.29
N HIS A 10 0.27 1.01 11.76
CA HIS A 10 0.39 -0.09 12.71
C HIS A 10 1.03 -1.32 12.05
N PRO A 11 2.17 -1.86 12.59
CA PRO A 11 3.02 -2.82 11.89
C PRO A 11 2.37 -4.19 11.63
N LEU A 12 1.32 -4.54 12.39
CA LEU A 12 0.63 -5.83 12.25
C LEU A 12 -0.77 -5.70 11.66
N HIS A 13 -1.55 -4.73 12.13
CA HIS A 13 -2.97 -4.60 11.86
C HIS A 13 -3.31 -3.40 10.98
N GLY A 14 -2.30 -2.60 10.61
CA GLY A 14 -2.48 -1.41 9.80
C GLY A 14 -2.73 -1.69 8.32
N ASN A 15 -3.26 -0.68 7.63
CA ASN A 15 -3.51 -0.77 6.19
C ASN A 15 -2.23 -1.04 5.41
N ASN A 16 -1.12 -0.35 5.72
CA ASN A 16 0.16 -0.57 5.05
C ASN A 16 0.70 -1.99 5.26
N ALA A 17 0.63 -2.52 6.48
CA ALA A 17 1.05 -3.89 6.75
C ALA A 17 0.20 -4.92 6.00
N ALA A 18 -1.12 -4.68 5.90
CA ALA A 18 -2.03 -5.53 5.15
C ALA A 18 -1.74 -5.48 3.65
N LEU A 19 -1.56 -4.29 3.08
CA LEU A 19 -1.23 -4.11 1.66
C LEU A 19 0.10 -4.79 1.31
N GLY A 20 1.12 -4.67 2.17
CA GLY A 20 2.39 -5.37 2.00
C GLY A 20 2.20 -6.89 1.88
N ARG A 21 1.41 -7.49 2.76
CA ARG A 21 1.10 -8.93 2.70
C ARG A 21 0.34 -9.32 1.43
N LEU A 22 -0.60 -8.49 0.96
CA LEU A 22 -1.31 -8.73 -0.31
C LEU A 22 -0.37 -8.69 -1.51
N MET A 23 0.67 -7.87 -1.46
CA MET A 23 1.73 -7.84 -2.47
C MET A 23 2.71 -9.03 -2.36
N GLY A 24 2.66 -9.79 -1.28
CA GLY A 24 3.55 -10.93 -1.03
C GLY A 24 4.82 -10.57 -0.25
N ILE A 25 4.80 -9.46 0.49
CA ILE A 25 5.89 -9.06 1.37
C ILE A 25 5.71 -9.74 2.73
N GLU A 26 6.65 -10.58 3.13
CA GLU A 26 6.57 -11.31 4.40
C GLU A 26 6.82 -10.43 5.62
N ALA A 27 7.75 -9.49 5.50
CA ALA A 27 8.17 -8.59 6.57
C ALA A 27 8.11 -7.12 6.13
N PRO A 28 6.91 -6.53 6.04
CA PRO A 28 6.78 -5.11 5.75
C PRO A 28 7.31 -4.26 6.91
N GLU A 29 8.11 -3.26 6.60
CA GLU A 29 8.70 -2.35 7.58
C GLU A 29 8.49 -0.89 7.20
N ALA A 30 8.46 0.02 8.18
CA ALA A 30 8.45 1.44 7.90
C ALA A 30 9.72 1.85 7.15
N LEU A 31 9.59 2.70 6.12
CA LEU A 31 10.73 3.15 5.33
C LEU A 31 11.69 3.99 6.19
N ASP A 32 11.15 4.85 7.03
CA ASP A 32 11.90 5.61 8.03
C ASP A 32 11.36 5.34 9.44
N PRO A 33 11.92 4.35 10.17
CA PRO A 33 11.50 4.07 11.53
C PRO A 33 11.78 5.22 12.52
N GLY A 34 12.66 6.16 12.15
CA GLY A 34 13.01 7.33 12.96
C GLY A 34 12.01 8.48 12.83
N ASP A 35 11.19 8.49 11.78
CA ASP A 35 10.13 9.46 11.56
C ASP A 35 8.74 8.80 11.56
N PRO A 36 8.08 8.73 12.72
CA PRO A 36 6.75 8.14 12.82
C PRO A 36 5.66 8.92 12.07
N GLY A 37 5.98 10.11 11.56
CA GLY A 37 5.09 10.93 10.73
C GLY A 37 5.07 10.50 9.25
N THR A 38 6.02 9.67 8.81
CA THR A 38 6.09 9.19 7.42
C THR A 38 5.41 7.84 7.28
N PRO A 39 4.22 7.76 6.66
CA PRO A 39 3.43 6.53 6.57
C PRO A 39 3.88 5.61 5.42
N VAL A 40 5.13 5.70 4.97
CA VAL A 40 5.66 4.89 3.87
C VAL A 40 6.29 3.61 4.41
N PHE A 41 5.92 2.50 3.83
CA PHE A 41 6.47 1.17 4.10
C PHE A 41 7.35 0.71 2.94
N ARG A 42 8.22 -0.24 3.23
CA ARG A 42 9.08 -0.90 2.23
C ARG A 42 9.17 -2.40 2.49
N GLY A 43 9.61 -3.12 1.48
CA GLY A 43 9.89 -4.53 1.57
C GLY A 43 10.42 -5.10 0.27
N GLN A 44 10.75 -6.39 0.30
CA GLN A 44 11.27 -7.11 -0.85
C GLN A 44 10.40 -8.34 -1.14
N LEU A 45 10.21 -8.63 -2.42
CA LEU A 45 9.63 -9.88 -2.87
C LEU A 45 10.67 -11.01 -2.74
N ALA A 46 10.21 -12.19 -2.37
CA ALA A 46 11.05 -13.39 -2.36
C ALA A 46 11.51 -13.79 -3.77
N GLU A 47 10.66 -13.54 -4.76
CA GLU A 47 10.95 -13.75 -6.19
C GLU A 47 10.56 -12.51 -6.97
N SER A 48 11.39 -12.12 -7.93
CA SER A 48 11.12 -10.97 -8.80
C SER A 48 9.84 -11.17 -9.61
N LEU A 49 9.07 -10.12 -9.74
CA LEU A 49 7.90 -10.03 -10.63
C LEU A 49 8.15 -8.92 -11.66
N THR A 50 7.40 -8.93 -12.76
CA THR A 50 7.28 -7.72 -13.57
C THR A 50 6.33 -6.72 -12.89
N VAL A 51 6.46 -5.43 -13.21
CA VAL A 51 5.51 -4.38 -12.77
C VAL A 51 4.07 -4.80 -13.08
N GLN A 52 3.83 -5.32 -14.28
CA GLN A 52 2.50 -5.83 -14.67
C GLN A 52 2.07 -7.04 -13.82
N GLY A 53 2.97 -7.96 -13.52
CA GLY A 53 2.68 -9.11 -12.66
C GLY A 53 2.29 -8.71 -11.23
N LEU A 54 2.92 -7.66 -10.68
CA LEU A 54 2.52 -7.08 -9.40
C LEU A 54 1.16 -6.39 -9.50
N ALA A 55 0.90 -5.66 -10.58
CA ALA A 55 -0.39 -5.02 -10.83
C ALA A 55 -1.53 -6.05 -10.96
N ASP A 56 -1.29 -7.16 -11.64
CA ASP A 56 -2.26 -8.25 -11.78
C ASP A 56 -2.56 -8.91 -10.41
N ARG A 57 -1.53 -9.12 -9.58
CA ARG A 57 -1.69 -9.59 -8.20
C ARG A 57 -2.56 -8.64 -7.38
N LEU A 58 -2.28 -7.34 -7.45
CA LEU A 58 -3.07 -6.31 -6.77
C LEU A 58 -4.50 -6.25 -7.32
N SER A 59 -4.67 -6.37 -8.63
CA SER A 59 -6.00 -6.38 -9.25
C SER A 59 -6.90 -7.47 -8.69
N VAL A 60 -6.36 -8.67 -8.51
CA VAL A 60 -7.09 -9.80 -7.91
C VAL A 60 -7.35 -9.56 -6.42
N ALA A 61 -6.34 -9.11 -5.67
CA ALA A 61 -6.45 -8.94 -4.22
C ALA A 61 -7.41 -7.80 -3.81
N LEU A 62 -7.43 -6.73 -4.61
CA LEU A 62 -8.22 -5.53 -4.31
C LEU A 62 -9.58 -5.48 -5.02
N ASP A 63 -9.84 -6.46 -5.92
CA ASP A 63 -11.01 -6.48 -6.82
C ASP A 63 -11.13 -5.18 -7.62
N ARG A 64 -9.99 -4.68 -8.12
CA ARG A 64 -9.89 -3.41 -8.84
C ARG A 64 -8.67 -3.39 -9.76
N SER A 65 -8.83 -2.96 -11.00
CA SER A 65 -7.70 -2.74 -11.91
C SER A 65 -6.90 -1.50 -11.49
N PRO A 66 -5.61 -1.63 -11.14
CA PRO A 66 -4.77 -0.50 -10.81
C PRO A 66 -4.34 0.27 -12.07
N LEU A 67 -3.98 1.56 -11.88
CA LEU A 67 -3.27 2.33 -12.88
C LEU A 67 -1.78 2.00 -12.79
N VAL A 68 -1.12 1.77 -13.92
CA VAL A 68 0.30 1.41 -13.99
C VAL A 68 1.07 2.44 -14.81
N ILE A 69 2.22 2.89 -14.32
CA ILE A 69 3.17 3.75 -15.01
C ILE A 69 4.55 3.09 -14.92
N GLY A 70 5.23 2.94 -16.05
CA GLY A 70 6.53 2.28 -16.14
C GLY A 70 6.41 0.76 -16.35
N GLU A 71 7.56 0.13 -16.49
CA GLU A 71 7.74 -1.30 -16.77
C GLU A 71 9.05 -1.80 -16.15
N GLY A 72 9.30 -3.08 -16.20
CA GLY A 72 10.53 -3.71 -15.71
C GLY A 72 10.28 -4.75 -14.65
N ASP A 73 11.37 -5.25 -14.09
CA ASP A 73 11.35 -6.22 -13.00
C ASP A 73 11.32 -5.52 -11.64
N VAL A 74 10.60 -6.10 -10.71
CA VAL A 74 10.38 -5.58 -9.35
C VAL A 74 10.84 -6.62 -8.34
N THR A 75 11.71 -6.19 -7.44
CA THR A 75 12.13 -6.93 -6.25
C THR A 75 11.95 -6.07 -5.01
N SER A 76 12.31 -4.78 -5.09
CA SER A 76 12.22 -3.82 -4.00
C SER A 76 11.01 -2.92 -4.17
N LEU A 77 10.16 -2.83 -3.15
CA LEU A 77 8.94 -2.04 -3.16
C LEU A 77 8.96 -1.00 -2.04
N ALA A 78 8.37 0.16 -2.33
CA ALA A 78 7.88 1.08 -1.31
C ALA A 78 6.39 1.34 -1.55
N TRP A 79 5.64 1.61 -0.47
CA TRP A 79 4.20 1.88 -0.60
C TRP A 79 3.65 2.71 0.55
N CYS A 80 2.53 3.36 0.26
CA CYS A 80 1.69 4.05 1.25
C CYS A 80 0.23 3.88 0.83
N THR A 81 -0.64 3.44 1.71
CA THR A 81 -2.08 3.34 1.44
C THR A 81 -2.71 4.73 1.27
N GLY A 82 -3.88 4.81 0.63
CA GLY A 82 -4.62 6.05 0.46
C GLY A 82 -3.94 7.11 -0.40
N ALA A 83 -3.91 8.35 0.06
CA ALA A 83 -3.39 9.51 -0.66
C ALA A 83 -1.87 9.71 -0.48
N GLY A 84 -1.08 8.68 -0.76
CA GLY A 84 0.38 8.69 -0.58
C GLY A 84 1.19 9.11 -1.81
N GLN A 85 0.58 9.60 -2.90
CA GLN A 85 1.25 9.88 -4.17
C GLN A 85 2.43 10.86 -4.09
N GLY A 86 2.43 11.74 -3.10
CA GLY A 86 3.52 12.71 -2.88
C GLY A 86 4.82 12.10 -2.31
N TYR A 87 4.80 10.86 -1.85
CA TYR A 87 6.00 10.21 -1.31
C TYR A 87 6.84 9.45 -2.36
N ILE A 88 6.52 9.59 -3.65
CA ILE A 88 7.24 8.89 -4.73
C ILE A 88 8.73 9.23 -4.76
N ASP A 89 9.12 10.48 -4.47
CA ASP A 89 10.53 10.88 -4.41
C ASP A 89 11.27 10.15 -3.28
N LEU A 90 10.62 10.01 -2.12
CA LEU A 90 11.18 9.27 -0.99
C LEU A 90 11.38 7.79 -1.32
N ALA A 91 10.43 7.18 -2.03
CA ALA A 91 10.52 5.80 -2.50
C ALA A 91 11.69 5.62 -3.50
N ALA A 92 11.83 6.56 -4.44
CA ALA A 92 12.93 6.55 -5.42
C ALA A 92 14.30 6.75 -4.75
N ASP A 93 14.41 7.66 -3.78
CA ASP A 93 15.63 7.88 -3.00
C ASP A 93 16.03 6.66 -2.18
N ALA A 94 15.05 5.87 -1.73
CA ALA A 94 15.27 4.60 -1.04
C ALA A 94 15.66 3.43 -1.97
N GLY A 95 15.68 3.66 -3.29
CA GLY A 95 16.04 2.65 -4.28
C GLY A 95 14.96 1.60 -4.55
N ALA A 96 13.69 1.97 -4.38
CA ALA A 96 12.59 1.08 -4.75
C ALA A 96 12.44 0.98 -6.27
N ASP A 97 12.18 -0.23 -6.78
CA ASP A 97 11.88 -0.48 -8.18
C ASP A 97 10.48 0.04 -8.55
N VAL A 98 9.56 -0.03 -7.59
CA VAL A 98 8.17 0.41 -7.75
C VAL A 98 7.65 1.11 -6.49
N TYR A 99 6.84 2.14 -6.71
CA TYR A 99 6.05 2.77 -5.66
C TYR A 99 4.56 2.48 -5.84
N VAL A 100 3.90 1.99 -4.78
CA VAL A 100 2.47 1.64 -4.78
C VAL A 100 1.72 2.56 -3.83
N THR A 101 0.60 3.14 -4.27
CA THR A 101 -0.27 3.95 -3.41
C THR A 101 -1.72 3.94 -3.91
N GLY A 102 -2.65 4.54 -3.16
CA GLY A 102 -4.05 4.57 -3.57
C GLY A 102 -4.35 5.59 -4.67
N GLU A 103 -3.72 6.75 -4.65
CA GLU A 103 -4.01 7.86 -5.56
C GLU A 103 -2.87 8.16 -6.53
N VAL A 104 -3.19 8.89 -7.60
CA VAL A 104 -2.24 9.38 -8.59
C VAL A 104 -2.53 10.85 -8.90
N SER A 105 -1.48 11.63 -9.18
CA SER A 105 -1.58 12.97 -9.73
C SER A 105 -0.79 13.06 -11.03
N GLU A 106 -1.05 14.10 -11.83
CA GLU A 106 -0.25 14.39 -13.04
C GLU A 106 1.24 14.52 -12.70
N GLN A 107 1.56 15.23 -11.61
CA GLN A 107 2.93 15.37 -11.12
C GLN A 107 3.58 14.01 -10.82
N THR A 108 2.85 13.10 -10.17
CA THR A 108 3.35 11.76 -9.83
C THR A 108 3.78 10.99 -11.08
N ALA A 109 2.98 11.09 -12.16
CA ALA A 109 3.30 10.44 -13.43
C ALA A 109 4.61 10.96 -14.04
N HIS A 110 4.83 12.29 -14.00
CA HIS A 110 6.08 12.89 -14.47
C HIS A 110 7.28 12.45 -13.62
N VAL A 111 7.16 12.50 -12.30
CA VAL A 111 8.22 12.08 -11.38
C VAL A 111 8.57 10.59 -11.59
N ALA A 112 7.58 9.73 -11.74
CA ALA A 112 7.81 8.30 -12.02
C ALA A 112 8.69 8.09 -13.25
N LEU A 113 8.34 8.76 -14.35
CA LEU A 113 9.07 8.67 -15.62
C LEU A 113 10.48 9.28 -15.54
N GLU A 114 10.62 10.46 -14.94
CA GLU A 114 11.90 11.17 -14.83
C GLU A 114 12.87 10.47 -13.88
N ARG A 115 12.36 9.87 -12.78
CA ARG A 115 13.17 9.15 -11.80
C ARG A 115 13.43 7.69 -12.19
N GLY A 116 12.70 7.17 -13.20
CA GLY A 116 12.82 5.79 -13.64
C GLY A 116 12.31 4.78 -12.60
N ILE A 117 11.40 5.19 -11.73
CA ILE A 117 10.70 4.32 -10.79
C ILE A 117 9.33 3.93 -11.35
N ALA A 118 8.97 2.66 -11.31
CA ALA A 118 7.61 2.28 -11.67
C ALA A 118 6.60 2.76 -10.61
N PHE A 119 5.35 3.01 -11.03
CA PHE A 119 4.29 3.48 -10.13
C PHE A 119 3.00 2.70 -10.36
N ILE A 120 2.32 2.35 -9.25
CA ILE A 120 1.02 1.67 -9.28
C ILE A 120 0.03 2.45 -8.39
N GLY A 121 -1.03 2.98 -9.02
CA GLY A 121 -2.17 3.60 -8.35
C GLY A 121 -3.27 2.57 -8.13
N ALA A 122 -3.44 2.11 -6.89
CA ALA A 122 -4.26 0.93 -6.57
C ALA A 122 -5.67 1.24 -6.05
N GLY A 123 -6.01 2.53 -5.87
CA GLY A 123 -7.29 3.02 -5.34
C GLY A 123 -7.23 3.35 -3.85
N HIS A 124 -7.69 4.55 -3.48
CA HIS A 124 -7.65 5.02 -2.10
C HIS A 124 -8.44 4.07 -1.18
N HIS A 125 -9.74 3.94 -1.44
CA HIS A 125 -10.62 3.06 -0.67
C HIS A 125 -10.12 1.60 -0.67
N ALA A 126 -9.70 1.10 -1.82
CA ALA A 126 -9.27 -0.29 -1.96
C ALA A 126 -8.04 -0.63 -1.11
N THR A 127 -7.15 0.34 -0.88
CA THR A 127 -5.94 0.16 -0.06
C THR A 127 -6.15 0.40 1.43
N GLU A 128 -7.22 1.10 1.85
CA GLU A 128 -7.46 1.49 3.25
C GLU A 128 -8.59 0.75 3.97
N ARG A 129 -9.18 -0.28 3.39
CA ARG A 129 -10.28 -1.04 4.02
C ARG A 129 -9.86 -2.16 4.97
N TYR A 130 -8.58 -2.48 5.06
CA TYR A 130 -8.08 -3.65 5.80
C TYR A 130 -7.84 -3.37 7.29
N GLY A 131 -7.43 -2.17 7.64
CA GLY A 131 -7.16 -1.78 9.03
C GLY A 131 -8.40 -1.87 9.90
N VAL A 132 -9.54 -1.34 9.44
CA VAL A 132 -10.79 -1.40 10.19
C VAL A 132 -11.31 -2.82 10.36
N GLN A 133 -11.10 -3.70 9.38
CA GLN A 133 -11.44 -5.12 9.46
C GLN A 133 -10.59 -5.82 10.53
N ALA A 134 -9.30 -5.55 10.55
CA ALA A 134 -8.38 -6.11 11.54
C ALA A 134 -8.74 -5.68 12.97
N VAL A 135 -9.00 -4.38 13.18
CA VAL A 135 -9.41 -3.84 14.49
C VAL A 135 -10.76 -4.40 14.92
N GLY A 136 -11.73 -4.46 13.99
CA GLY A 136 -13.05 -5.03 14.28
C GLY A 136 -12.98 -6.49 14.70
N SER A 137 -12.16 -7.29 14.00
CA SER A 137 -11.93 -8.72 14.34
C SER A 137 -11.26 -8.88 15.70
N LEU A 138 -10.23 -8.09 16.01
CA LEU A 138 -9.55 -8.11 17.31
C LEU A 138 -10.49 -7.72 18.45
N ALA A 139 -11.29 -6.68 18.27
CA ALA A 139 -12.26 -6.25 19.27
C ALA A 139 -13.35 -7.33 19.51
N ALA A 140 -13.83 -7.95 18.44
CA ALA A 140 -14.80 -9.03 18.52
C ALA A 140 -14.26 -10.24 19.30
N GLU A 141 -13.04 -10.66 18.99
CA GLU A 141 -12.36 -11.76 19.70
C GLU A 141 -12.15 -11.43 21.18
N ALA A 142 -11.61 -10.24 21.48
CA ALA A 142 -11.29 -9.82 22.86
C ALA A 142 -12.53 -9.66 23.76
N LEU A 143 -13.67 -9.29 23.17
CA LEU A 143 -14.89 -8.97 23.91
C LEU A 143 -16.00 -10.02 23.74
N GLY A 144 -15.78 -11.08 22.96
CA GLY A 144 -16.78 -12.10 22.68
C GLY A 144 -17.98 -11.58 21.87
N LEU A 145 -17.71 -10.64 20.95
CA LEU A 145 -18.71 -10.02 20.07
C LEU A 145 -18.67 -10.63 18.67
N SER A 146 -19.72 -10.40 17.88
CA SER A 146 -19.68 -10.62 16.43
C SER A 146 -19.17 -9.36 15.72
N HIS A 147 -18.42 -9.54 14.63
CA HIS A 147 -17.96 -8.47 13.74
C HIS A 147 -18.41 -8.75 12.32
N GLU A 148 -18.91 -7.75 11.65
CA GLU A 148 -19.27 -7.78 10.24
C GLU A 148 -18.68 -6.53 9.56
N PHE A 149 -17.93 -6.74 8.48
CA PHE A 149 -17.45 -5.67 7.62
C PHE A 149 -18.41 -5.51 6.43
N ILE A 150 -18.97 -4.31 6.28
CA ILE A 150 -19.84 -3.98 5.16
C ILE A 150 -19.02 -3.17 4.15
N ASP A 151 -18.66 -3.81 3.04
CA ASP A 151 -17.94 -3.14 1.96
C ASP A 151 -18.96 -2.40 1.06
N ILE A 152 -18.73 -1.11 0.88
CA ILE A 152 -19.54 -0.26 -0.01
C ILE A 152 -18.62 0.15 -1.15
N ALA A 153 -18.95 -0.27 -2.36
CA ALA A 153 -18.16 0.01 -3.54
C ALA A 153 -17.87 1.51 -3.70
N ASN A 154 -16.61 1.85 -3.83
CA ASN A 154 -16.13 3.21 -4.04
C ASN A 154 -15.18 3.21 -5.24
N PRO A 155 -15.41 4.04 -6.27
CA PRO A 155 -14.55 4.10 -7.47
C PRO A 155 -13.21 4.82 -7.24
N ALA A 156 -13.00 5.51 -6.10
CA ALA A 156 -11.77 6.23 -5.77
C ALA A 156 -10.65 5.31 -5.28
#